data_bdff34d1c020e339cc6efde7917711ab
#
_entry.id   bdff34d1c020e339cc6efde7917711ab
#
_cell.length_a   1.000
_cell.length_b   1.000
_cell.length_c   1.000
_cell.angle_alpha   90.00
_cell.angle_beta   90.00
_cell.angle_gamma   90.00
#
_symmetry.space_group_name_H-M   'P 1'
#
loop_
_entity.id
_entity.type
_entity.pdbx_description
1 polymer ?
#
loop_
_entity_poly.entity_id
_entity_poly.type
_entity_poly.pdbx_seq_one_letter_code
_entity_poly.pdbx_strand_id
1 'polypeptide(L)'
;MRRLFLAAVPIAILFGAAACGDGPDEDTEATTTGAQESPTTVSNEQPSVPDTPIPQPTPIPDNLPVIQVAASGVLYAPLRSEFLALPKATITANGKTYEGVSLATLAEKAGAKPTAIATINGTRLDNLRLGAVRFTLAEIGESTVLVVDEAGRIAIASTSVPADQWLKDITGIGLN
;
A
#
# COMPACT_ATOMS: atom_id res chain seq x y z
N MET A 1 -15.69 -44.19 -5.03
CA MET A 1 -16.77 -43.54 -5.81
C MET A 1 -17.58 -42.66 -4.91
N ARG A 2 -17.33 -41.34 -4.87
CA ARG A 2 -18.14 -40.37 -4.17
C ARG A 2 -18.39 -39.19 -5.09
N ARG A 3 -19.67 -38.88 -5.30
CA ARG A 3 -20.21 -37.99 -6.31
C ARG A 3 -20.00 -36.52 -5.92
N LEU A 4 -19.46 -35.74 -6.89
CA LEU A 4 -19.48 -34.27 -6.87
C LEU A 4 -20.95 -33.78 -6.92
N PHE A 5 -21.29 -32.88 -6.03
CA PHE A 5 -22.44 -31.99 -6.20
C PHE A 5 -21.92 -30.60 -6.51
N LEU A 6 -22.11 -30.20 -7.76
CA LEU A 6 -22.01 -28.79 -8.18
C LEU A 6 -23.31 -28.09 -7.78
N ALA A 7 -23.24 -27.12 -6.91
CA ALA A 7 -24.30 -26.16 -6.68
C ALA A 7 -23.97 -24.85 -7.42
N ALA A 8 -24.68 -24.60 -8.50
CA ALA A 8 -24.63 -23.33 -9.22
C ALA A 8 -25.55 -22.32 -8.52
N VAL A 9 -25.00 -21.18 -8.08
CA VAL A 9 -25.77 -20.04 -7.58
C VAL A 9 -25.82 -18.97 -8.68
N PRO A 10 -27.00 -18.56 -9.13
CA PRO A 10 -27.13 -17.44 -10.07
C PRO A 10 -27.03 -16.11 -9.33
N ILE A 11 -26.10 -15.25 -9.74
CA ILE A 11 -25.99 -13.86 -9.30
C ILE A 11 -26.90 -13.01 -10.19
N ALA A 12 -27.97 -12.47 -9.61
CA ALA A 12 -28.81 -11.47 -10.24
C ALA A 12 -28.18 -10.09 -10.10
N ILE A 13 -27.80 -9.49 -11.25
CA ILE A 13 -27.30 -8.12 -11.32
C ILE A 13 -28.51 -7.19 -11.50
N LEU A 14 -28.80 -6.37 -10.48
CA LEU A 14 -29.76 -5.28 -10.56
C LEU A 14 -29.04 -4.01 -11.03
N PHE A 15 -29.30 -3.58 -12.25
CA PHE A 15 -28.99 -2.25 -12.76
C PHE A 15 -30.01 -1.24 -12.25
N GLY A 16 -29.58 -0.31 -11.40
CA GLY A 16 -30.36 0.86 -11.02
C GLY A 16 -29.96 2.06 -11.87
N ALA A 17 -30.85 2.50 -12.74
CA ALA A 17 -30.77 3.77 -13.44
C ALA A 17 -31.38 4.88 -12.57
N ALA A 18 -30.71 6.01 -12.41
CA ALA A 18 -31.25 7.27 -11.92
C ALA A 18 -30.60 8.39 -12.74
N ALA A 19 -31.30 8.94 -13.66
CA ALA A 19 -32.19 10.08 -13.73
C ALA A 19 -31.47 11.42 -13.67
N CYS A 20 -31.41 12.06 -14.86
CA CYS A 20 -31.05 13.45 -15.09
C CYS A 20 -31.97 14.39 -14.30
N GLY A 21 -31.39 15.44 -13.70
CA GLY A 21 -32.08 16.62 -13.19
C GLY A 21 -31.59 17.83 -13.95
N ASP A 22 -32.45 18.28 -14.87
CA ASP A 22 -32.40 19.54 -15.58
C ASP A 22 -32.93 20.65 -14.66
N GLY A 23 -32.30 21.80 -14.59
CA GLY A 23 -32.79 22.97 -13.88
C GLY A 23 -32.28 24.26 -14.51
N PRO A 24 -33.15 25.25 -14.73
CA PRO A 24 -32.98 26.23 -15.78
C PRO A 24 -32.29 27.53 -15.37
N ASP A 25 -31.86 28.23 -16.43
CA ASP A 25 -31.34 29.57 -16.59
C ASP A 25 -31.98 30.66 -15.70
N GLU A 26 -31.15 31.54 -15.13
CA GLU A 26 -31.55 32.93 -14.90
C GLU A 26 -30.44 33.89 -15.34
N ASP A 27 -30.74 34.59 -16.42
CA ASP A 27 -30.08 35.79 -16.91
C ASP A 27 -30.16 36.91 -15.84
N THR A 28 -29.04 37.55 -15.57
CA THR A 28 -29.05 38.91 -15.07
C THR A 28 -27.90 39.68 -15.70
N GLU A 29 -28.22 40.42 -16.74
CA GLU A 29 -27.40 41.51 -17.24
C GLU A 29 -27.31 42.61 -16.20
N ALA A 30 -26.10 43.05 -15.89
CA ALA A 30 -25.83 44.36 -15.31
C ALA A 30 -24.62 44.99 -15.99
N THR A 31 -24.90 45.81 -16.95
CA THR A 31 -24.00 46.79 -17.55
C THR A 31 -23.52 47.78 -16.45
N THR A 32 -22.22 47.87 -16.21
CA THR A 32 -21.62 49.02 -15.58
C THR A 32 -20.30 49.40 -16.26
N THR A 33 -20.41 50.50 -16.99
CA THR A 33 -19.29 51.26 -17.55
C THR A 33 -18.49 51.87 -16.41
N GLY A 34 -17.18 51.66 -16.36
CA GLY A 34 -16.34 52.36 -15.36
C GLY A 34 -14.84 52.13 -15.60
N ALA A 35 -14.20 53.15 -16.17
CA ALA A 35 -12.81 53.59 -15.98
C ALA A 35 -11.66 52.53 -16.19
N GLN A 36 -10.97 52.78 -17.27
CA GLN A 36 -9.67 52.26 -17.65
C GLN A 36 -8.60 52.81 -16.69
N GLU A 37 -8.17 52.01 -15.75
CA GLU A 37 -6.93 52.26 -15.00
C GLU A 37 -5.82 51.39 -15.56
N SER A 38 -4.69 52.00 -15.90
CA SER A 38 -3.48 51.36 -16.44
C SER A 38 -2.97 50.31 -15.46
N PRO A 39 -2.59 49.10 -15.94
CA PRO A 39 -1.97 48.11 -15.08
C PRO A 39 -0.57 48.57 -14.67
N THR A 40 -0.41 48.95 -13.42
CA THR A 40 0.88 49.04 -12.77
C THR A 40 1.46 47.63 -12.71
N THR A 41 2.49 47.36 -13.51
CA THR A 41 3.24 46.12 -13.47
C THR A 41 3.94 46.02 -12.14
N VAL A 42 3.31 45.40 -11.16
CA VAL A 42 3.97 44.97 -9.92
C VAL A 42 4.83 43.77 -10.31
N SER A 43 6.14 44.00 -10.46
CA SER A 43 7.13 42.96 -10.56
C SER A 43 7.08 42.15 -9.27
N ASN A 44 6.39 41.02 -9.32
CA ASN A 44 6.33 40.08 -8.20
C ASN A 44 7.65 39.27 -8.24
N GLU A 45 8.74 39.88 -7.76
CA GLU A 45 9.95 39.15 -7.40
C GLU A 45 9.58 38.23 -6.23
N GLN A 46 9.08 37.04 -6.59
CA GLN A 46 8.92 35.96 -5.64
C GLN A 46 10.32 35.60 -5.13
N PRO A 47 10.59 35.73 -3.82
CA PRO A 47 11.88 35.36 -3.27
C PRO A 47 12.12 33.88 -3.62
N SER A 48 13.16 33.61 -4.38
CA SER A 48 13.61 32.27 -4.68
C SER A 48 14.00 31.60 -3.36
N VAL A 49 13.13 30.72 -2.90
CA VAL A 49 13.42 29.85 -1.76
C VAL A 49 14.62 29.02 -2.17
N PRO A 50 15.75 29.05 -1.45
CA PRO A 50 16.88 28.23 -1.78
C PRO A 50 16.44 26.79 -1.80
N ASP A 51 16.76 26.05 -2.90
CA ASP A 51 16.54 24.61 -3.03
C ASP A 51 17.32 23.91 -1.92
N THR A 52 16.67 23.75 -0.77
CA THR A 52 17.21 22.92 0.30
C THR A 52 17.11 21.47 -0.19
N PRO A 53 18.22 20.77 -0.37
CA PRO A 53 18.19 19.38 -0.82
C PRO A 53 17.29 18.57 0.11
N ILE A 54 16.29 17.89 -0.46
CA ILE A 54 15.43 16.98 0.30
C ILE A 54 16.35 15.90 0.88
N PRO A 55 16.39 15.73 2.22
CA PRO A 55 17.24 14.71 2.84
C PRO A 55 16.92 13.35 2.23
N GLN A 56 17.91 12.73 1.59
CA GLN A 56 17.76 11.34 1.13
C GLN A 56 17.59 10.45 2.37
N PRO A 57 16.65 9.50 2.36
CA PRO A 57 16.48 8.58 3.47
C PRO A 57 17.79 7.80 3.68
N THR A 58 18.29 7.85 4.90
CA THR A 58 19.52 7.11 5.28
C THR A 58 19.25 5.61 5.17
N PRO A 59 20.08 4.86 4.44
CA PRO A 59 19.93 3.41 4.34
C PRO A 59 20.03 2.74 5.70
N ILE A 60 19.22 1.69 5.91
CA ILE A 60 19.30 0.87 7.13
C ILE A 60 20.63 0.09 7.10
N PRO A 61 21.47 0.18 8.14
CA PRO A 61 22.73 -0.57 8.23
C PRO A 61 22.49 -2.08 8.13
N ASP A 62 23.41 -2.81 7.48
CA ASP A 62 23.28 -4.25 7.22
C ASP A 62 23.29 -5.11 8.51
N ASN A 63 23.79 -4.55 9.61
CA ASN A 63 23.85 -5.20 10.93
C ASN A 63 22.61 -4.97 11.80
N LEU A 64 21.58 -4.31 11.27
CA LEU A 64 20.32 -4.13 11.98
C LEU A 64 19.22 -5.03 11.36
N PRO A 65 18.30 -5.54 12.19
CA PRO A 65 17.12 -6.24 11.69
C PRO A 65 16.27 -5.32 10.81
N VAL A 66 15.89 -5.81 9.63
CA VAL A 66 15.02 -5.03 8.73
C VAL A 66 13.54 -5.19 9.06
N ILE A 67 13.18 -6.28 9.74
CA ILE A 67 11.80 -6.60 10.13
C ILE A 67 11.81 -7.53 11.34
N GLN A 68 10.76 -7.47 12.13
CA GLN A 68 10.51 -8.41 13.22
C GLN A 68 9.25 -9.23 12.94
N VAL A 69 9.36 -10.55 12.96
CA VAL A 69 8.24 -11.48 12.77
C VAL A 69 8.07 -12.27 14.06
N ALA A 70 6.97 -12.04 14.74
CA ALA A 70 6.62 -12.72 15.98
C ALA A 70 5.58 -13.81 15.74
N ALA A 71 5.88 -15.06 16.12
CA ALA A 71 4.97 -16.19 15.99
C ALA A 71 5.05 -17.09 17.23
N SER A 72 3.93 -17.36 17.88
CA SER A 72 3.83 -18.35 18.99
C SER A 72 4.97 -18.24 20.05
N GLY A 73 5.39 -17.02 20.37
CA GLY A 73 6.48 -16.76 21.33
C GLY A 73 7.89 -16.80 20.74
N VAL A 74 8.04 -17.08 19.47
CA VAL A 74 9.31 -17.00 18.72
C VAL A 74 9.39 -15.64 18.03
N LEU A 75 10.53 -14.99 18.13
CA LEU A 75 10.84 -13.77 17.39
C LEU A 75 11.90 -14.07 16.32
N TYR A 76 11.54 -13.96 15.07
CA TYR A 76 12.45 -14.01 13.93
C TYR A 76 12.73 -12.58 13.45
N ALA A 77 13.98 -12.16 13.55
CA ALA A 77 14.40 -10.79 13.24
C ALA A 77 15.66 -10.82 12.36
N PRO A 78 15.50 -11.09 11.04
CA PRO A 78 16.63 -11.24 10.13
C PRO A 78 17.35 -9.90 9.93
N LEU A 79 18.67 -9.95 9.86
CA LEU A 79 19.49 -8.85 9.38
C LEU A 79 19.19 -8.60 7.89
N ARG A 80 19.54 -7.42 7.40
CA ARG A 80 19.28 -7.07 5.99
C ARG A 80 19.90 -8.07 5.03
N SER A 81 21.13 -8.48 5.22
CA SER A 81 21.81 -9.48 4.39
C SER A 81 21.11 -10.83 4.41
N GLU A 82 20.64 -11.27 5.58
CA GLU A 82 19.90 -12.53 5.74
C GLU A 82 18.54 -12.47 5.03
N PHE A 83 17.83 -11.35 5.20
CA PHE A 83 16.55 -11.15 4.52
C PHE A 83 16.69 -11.17 3.00
N LEU A 84 17.70 -10.49 2.45
CA LEU A 84 17.95 -10.45 1.01
C LEU A 84 18.39 -11.80 0.43
N ALA A 85 18.96 -12.68 1.26
CA ALA A 85 19.35 -14.05 0.88
C ALA A 85 18.18 -15.06 0.91
N LEU A 86 17.01 -14.69 1.45
CA LEU A 86 15.83 -15.56 1.45
C LEU A 86 15.33 -15.81 0.01
N PRO A 87 14.67 -16.96 -0.23
CA PRO A 87 14.03 -17.24 -1.50
C PRO A 87 13.03 -16.14 -1.86
N LYS A 88 13.14 -15.67 -3.10
CA LYS A 88 12.25 -14.63 -3.62
C LYS A 88 11.11 -15.24 -4.42
N ALA A 89 9.95 -14.66 -4.29
CA ALA A 89 8.77 -14.94 -5.09
C ALA A 89 8.44 -13.72 -5.96
N THR A 90 7.80 -13.98 -7.09
CA THR A 90 7.35 -12.94 -8.02
C THR A 90 5.83 -12.97 -8.10
N ILE A 91 5.20 -11.81 -7.93
CA ILE A 91 3.76 -11.63 -8.12
C ILE A 91 3.50 -10.49 -9.09
N THR A 92 2.35 -10.55 -9.77
CA THR A 92 1.87 -9.42 -10.60
C THR A 92 0.60 -8.88 -9.99
N ALA A 93 0.62 -7.63 -9.55
CA ALA A 93 -0.51 -6.94 -8.95
C ALA A 93 -0.61 -5.51 -9.49
N ASN A 94 -1.82 -5.03 -9.75
CA ASN A 94 -2.09 -3.69 -10.30
C ASN A 94 -1.28 -3.36 -11.57
N GLY A 95 -1.09 -4.36 -12.45
CA GLY A 95 -0.35 -4.21 -13.70
C GLY A 95 1.17 -4.09 -13.56
N LYS A 96 1.71 -4.29 -12.35
CA LYS A 96 3.15 -4.29 -12.07
C LYS A 96 3.61 -5.64 -11.52
N THR A 97 4.83 -6.00 -11.85
CA THR A 97 5.51 -7.18 -11.32
C THR A 97 6.36 -6.77 -10.12
N TYR A 98 6.22 -7.50 -9.03
CA TYR A 98 6.96 -7.30 -7.79
C TYR A 98 7.72 -8.58 -7.45
N GLU A 99 9.00 -8.42 -7.10
CA GLU A 99 9.85 -9.49 -6.62
C GLU A 99 10.23 -9.21 -5.16
N GLY A 100 10.05 -10.20 -4.28
CA GLY A 100 10.32 -10.04 -2.86
C GLY A 100 10.23 -11.36 -2.12
N VAL A 101 10.42 -11.33 -0.81
CA VAL A 101 10.27 -12.51 0.06
C VAL A 101 8.80 -12.73 0.35
N SER A 102 8.28 -13.95 0.11
CA SER A 102 6.87 -14.23 0.41
C SER A 102 6.60 -14.18 1.92
N LEU A 103 5.40 -13.76 2.28
CA LEU A 103 4.99 -13.79 3.69
C LEU A 103 4.97 -15.22 4.24
N ALA A 104 4.66 -16.21 3.40
CA ALA A 104 4.73 -17.64 3.76
C ALA A 104 6.15 -18.05 4.16
N THR A 105 7.17 -17.65 3.39
CA THR A 105 8.57 -17.93 3.71
C THR A 105 8.97 -17.35 5.08
N LEU A 106 8.57 -16.12 5.38
CA LEU A 106 8.87 -15.50 6.67
C LEU A 106 8.12 -16.17 7.82
N ALA A 107 6.87 -16.56 7.59
CA ALA A 107 6.05 -17.26 8.56
C ALA A 107 6.65 -18.64 8.88
N GLU A 108 7.12 -19.38 7.88
CA GLU A 108 7.83 -20.66 8.06
C GLU A 108 9.10 -20.47 8.91
N LYS A 109 9.92 -19.47 8.62
CA LYS A 109 11.12 -19.14 9.40
C LYS A 109 10.81 -18.77 10.85
N ALA A 110 9.69 -18.12 11.09
CA ALA A 110 9.20 -17.80 12.43
C ALA A 110 8.48 -18.98 13.12
N GLY A 111 8.30 -20.12 12.45
CA GLY A 111 7.59 -21.29 12.99
C GLY A 111 6.08 -21.09 13.12
N ALA A 112 5.48 -20.22 12.32
CA ALA A 112 4.05 -19.97 12.33
C ALA A 112 3.26 -21.10 11.67
N LYS A 113 2.06 -21.35 12.17
CA LYS A 113 1.13 -22.31 11.55
C LYS A 113 0.42 -21.66 10.36
N PRO A 114 0.03 -22.41 9.32
CA PRO A 114 -0.71 -21.87 8.17
C PRO A 114 -2.06 -21.22 8.55
N THR A 115 -2.65 -21.62 9.67
CA THR A 115 -3.90 -21.07 10.21
C THR A 115 -3.71 -19.80 11.03
N ALA A 116 -2.47 -19.34 11.24
CA ALA A 116 -2.20 -18.13 11.98
C ALA A 116 -2.81 -16.90 11.31
N ILE A 117 -3.19 -15.93 12.13
CA ILE A 117 -3.63 -14.62 11.66
C ILE A 117 -2.40 -13.71 11.57
N ALA A 118 -2.11 -13.25 10.36
CA ALA A 118 -1.07 -12.26 10.10
C ALA A 118 -1.61 -10.85 10.39
N THR A 119 -0.93 -10.13 11.28
CA THR A 119 -1.14 -8.70 11.52
C THR A 119 0.13 -7.97 11.10
N ILE A 120 0.05 -7.19 10.02
CA ILE A 120 1.17 -6.43 9.47
C ILE A 120 0.95 -4.97 9.80
N ASN A 121 1.92 -4.34 10.47
CA ASN A 121 1.87 -2.94 10.86
C ASN A 121 2.84 -2.12 10.00
N GLY A 122 2.42 -0.94 9.58
CA GLY A 122 3.22 -0.06 8.75
C GLY A 122 2.51 1.25 8.46
N THR A 123 3.02 1.97 7.47
CA THR A 123 2.44 3.23 6.98
C THR A 123 1.63 2.94 5.72
N ARG A 124 0.38 3.37 5.65
CA ARG A 124 -0.44 3.23 4.44
C ARG A 124 0.13 4.05 3.29
N LEU A 125 0.05 3.50 2.07
CA LEU A 125 0.57 4.18 0.88
C LEU A 125 -0.30 5.36 0.44
N ASP A 126 -1.61 5.25 0.65
CA ASP A 126 -2.62 6.22 0.18
C ASP A 126 -2.63 7.53 0.98
N ASN A 127 -2.45 7.46 2.30
CA ASN A 127 -2.64 8.60 3.18
C ASN A 127 -1.50 8.85 4.19
N LEU A 128 -0.43 8.05 4.09
CA LEU A 128 0.77 8.13 4.95
C LEU A 128 0.50 8.03 6.46
N ARG A 129 -0.64 7.43 6.84
CA ARG A 129 -0.99 7.18 8.25
C ARG A 129 -0.54 5.78 8.67
N LEU A 130 -0.27 5.64 9.95
CA LEU A 130 -0.05 4.31 10.52
C LEU A 130 -1.31 3.46 10.32
N GLY A 131 -1.11 2.24 9.88
CA GLY A 131 -2.17 1.28 9.59
C GLY A 131 -1.73 -0.14 9.89
N ALA A 132 -2.72 -1.01 9.92
CA ALA A 132 -2.49 -2.45 10.02
C ALA A 132 -3.40 -3.16 9.02
N VAL A 133 -2.90 -4.25 8.46
CA VAL A 133 -3.71 -5.22 7.72
C VAL A 133 -3.72 -6.53 8.47
N ARG A 134 -4.87 -7.22 8.45
CA ARG A 134 -5.08 -8.45 9.19
C ARG A 134 -5.81 -9.47 8.33
N PHE A 135 -5.17 -10.61 8.08
CA PHE A 135 -5.68 -11.70 7.25
C PHE A 135 -5.20 -13.04 7.81
N THR A 136 -5.81 -14.14 7.38
CA THR A 136 -5.22 -15.44 7.66
C THR A 136 -3.99 -15.66 6.79
N LEU A 137 -2.97 -16.32 7.32
CA LEU A 137 -1.75 -16.63 6.59
C LEU A 137 -2.04 -17.51 5.35
N ALA A 138 -3.03 -18.38 5.44
CA ALA A 138 -3.47 -19.21 4.31
C ALA A 138 -4.01 -18.38 3.13
N GLU A 139 -4.62 -17.21 3.40
CA GLU A 139 -5.18 -16.34 2.35
C GLU A 139 -4.11 -15.49 1.67
N ILE A 140 -3.14 -14.97 2.44
CA ILE A 140 -2.21 -13.98 1.92
C ILE A 140 -0.75 -14.43 1.87
N GLY A 141 -0.41 -15.59 2.43
CA GLY A 141 0.99 -16.03 2.59
C GLY A 141 1.76 -16.10 1.29
N GLU A 142 1.23 -16.78 0.29
CA GLU A 142 1.85 -16.95 -1.03
C GLU A 142 1.56 -15.78 -1.98
N SER A 143 0.44 -15.10 -1.78
CA SER A 143 -0.02 -14.00 -2.62
C SER A 143 0.53 -12.63 -2.22
N THR A 144 1.33 -12.58 -1.17
CA THR A 144 1.92 -11.35 -0.61
C THR A 144 3.44 -11.48 -0.55
N VAL A 145 4.13 -10.53 -1.15
CA VAL A 145 5.58 -10.41 -1.08
C VAL A 145 6.00 -9.14 -0.32
N LEU A 146 7.09 -9.25 0.41
CA LEU A 146 7.75 -8.14 1.07
C LEU A 146 8.89 -7.67 0.17
N VAL A 147 8.78 -6.45 -0.30
CA VAL A 147 9.72 -5.79 -1.20
C VAL A 147 10.58 -4.82 -0.41
N VAL A 148 11.88 -4.85 -0.62
CA VAL A 148 12.83 -3.92 0.01
C VAL A 148 13.11 -2.78 -0.96
N ASP A 149 12.96 -1.54 -0.52
CA ASP A 149 13.35 -0.36 -1.28
C ASP A 149 14.87 -0.09 -1.19
N GLU A 150 15.35 0.92 -1.94
CA GLU A 150 16.76 1.30 -1.97
C GLU A 150 17.30 1.75 -0.61
N ALA A 151 16.44 2.30 0.24
CA ALA A 151 16.77 2.69 1.62
C ALA A 151 16.74 1.51 2.60
N GLY A 152 16.39 0.29 2.15
CA GLY A 152 16.28 -0.90 2.99
C GLY A 152 14.96 -1.02 3.73
N ARG A 153 13.97 -0.19 3.44
CA ARG A 153 12.65 -0.23 4.07
C ARG A 153 11.77 -1.25 3.37
N ILE A 154 10.87 -1.84 4.13
CA ILE A 154 10.00 -2.92 3.64
C ILE A 154 8.60 -2.37 3.31
N ALA A 155 8.09 -2.78 2.16
CA ALA A 155 6.71 -2.58 1.75
C ALA A 155 6.08 -3.91 1.36
N ILE A 156 4.74 -4.02 1.43
CA ILE A 156 4.01 -5.17 0.88
C ILE A 156 3.54 -4.87 -0.53
N ALA A 157 3.56 -5.92 -1.36
CA ALA A 157 2.76 -6.03 -2.57
C ALA A 157 1.96 -7.34 -2.48
N SER A 158 0.70 -7.32 -2.88
CA SER A 158 -0.18 -8.48 -2.76
C SER A 158 -1.22 -8.53 -3.87
N THR A 159 -1.59 -9.73 -4.27
CA THR A 159 -2.73 -9.96 -5.16
C THR A 159 -4.05 -10.16 -4.40
N SER A 160 -3.97 -10.44 -3.09
CA SER A 160 -5.13 -10.71 -2.24
C SER A 160 -5.50 -9.52 -1.33
N VAL A 161 -4.52 -8.66 -0.99
CA VAL A 161 -4.77 -7.44 -0.23
C VAL A 161 -5.06 -6.30 -1.19
N PRO A 162 -6.18 -5.57 -1.06
CA PRO A 162 -6.48 -4.40 -1.86
C PRO A 162 -5.35 -3.35 -1.83
N ALA A 163 -5.08 -2.70 -2.96
CA ALA A 163 -3.93 -1.80 -3.10
C ALA A 163 -3.97 -0.58 -2.16
N ASP A 164 -5.16 -0.10 -1.84
CA ASP A 164 -5.41 0.97 -0.88
C ASP A 164 -5.09 0.57 0.58
N GLN A 165 -4.94 -0.73 0.83
CA GLN A 165 -4.53 -1.27 2.13
C GLN A 165 -3.05 -1.64 2.19
N TRP A 166 -2.29 -1.46 1.11
CA TRP A 166 -0.87 -1.76 1.13
C TRP A 166 -0.11 -0.85 2.09
N LEU A 167 0.90 -1.42 2.70
CA LEU A 167 1.73 -0.77 3.72
C LEU A 167 3.17 -0.67 3.25
N LYS A 168 3.84 0.39 3.68
CA LYS A 168 5.30 0.59 3.61
C LYS A 168 5.85 0.85 5.01
N ASP A 169 7.17 0.97 5.10
CA ASP A 169 7.88 1.17 6.37
C ASP A 169 7.46 0.13 7.43
N ILE A 170 7.35 -1.13 6.97
CA ILE A 170 6.94 -2.24 7.82
C ILE A 170 8.11 -2.61 8.72
N THR A 171 7.88 -2.58 10.03
CA THR A 171 8.87 -2.96 11.04
C THR A 171 8.51 -4.24 11.78
N GLY A 172 7.25 -4.66 11.70
CA GLY A 172 6.80 -5.84 12.44
C GLY A 172 5.59 -6.55 11.85
N ILE A 173 5.60 -7.86 11.99
CA ILE A 173 4.51 -8.78 11.64
C ILE A 173 4.23 -9.68 12.83
N GLY A 174 2.99 -9.69 13.29
CA GLY A 174 2.50 -10.63 14.30
C GLY A 174 1.76 -11.79 13.64
N LEU A 175 2.08 -13.03 14.01
CA LEU A 175 1.46 -14.26 13.52
C LEU A 175 0.89 -15.04 14.72
N ASN A 176 -0.44 -14.97 14.94
CA ASN A 176 -1.14 -15.52 16.11
C ASN A 176 -2.24 -16.51 15.72
#